data_379273908613c3be6a8896a82d686bbc
#
_entry.id   379273908613c3be6a8896a82d686bbc
#
_cell.length_a   1.000
_cell.length_b   1.000
_cell.length_c   1.000
_cell.angle_alpha   90.00
_cell.angle_beta   90.00
_cell.angle_gamma   90.00
#
_symmetry.space_group_name_H-M   'P 1'
#
loop_
_entity.id
_entity.type
_entity.pdbx_description
1 polymer ?
#
loop_
_entity_poly.entity_id
_entity_poly.type
_entity_poly.pdbx_seq_one_letter_code
_entity_poly.pdbx_strand_id
1 'polypeptide(L)'
;MRSMRRHVPLALVVLLAAAFILGTLGCAKRKEEADPFFDKWKAMSTNSTGFSPSREAREIKPRAVLKQDKVAEEQDQQARPLPNVPVTLKLHNVDVGVALRSLAAAAGKNIILSPGVKGAVNVNVNRVAWADVFKGMLDSNGLDYAWQGDLIKVVTMADKKAELERTTLENQRMAQKLKGRKVGPLITTVLDVRYAEAAELKKNLEGFLSKDDAGKPVGSVVVDTFTNSLIIQGVEDDQRKLMTLVSNLDKPRAQIHLKAHIVEATKETARELGIQWGGVNRVGNMAGSNDLWITPGGSGGTAGTSPYTGGYTPTYGSSGISGQGNGINFPIDTTGKSGAGSLGLMFGTIGGNMLEMQLSALQENSKINILSSPSISTLDNQMAYTENGEKVPYVSTNAQGDNEVKFEDAVLRLEITPHVIDDKNLKLKVLVKKDEVDLTRTVEGNPFIIKKQTETTLIVQDGETIVISGLTKDRKTTGRSGVPGLHDVEGLGWLFGSDSKGSKLEEVLIFITPAVLPYREMAEQGATQQITVQPGQTGQAPTIDQQVLPRQ
;
A
#
# COMPACT_ATOMS: atom_id res chain seq x y z
N MET A 1 12.22 77.72 56.86
CA MET A 1 11.62 76.44 56.65
C MET A 1 12.03 75.91 55.30
N ARG A 2 12.99 74.99 55.26
CA ARG A 2 13.68 74.57 54.04
C ARG A 2 12.99 73.33 53.46
N SER A 3 12.52 73.40 52.19
CA SER A 3 12.02 72.35 51.43
C SER A 3 13.15 71.41 50.98
N MET A 4 13.20 70.22 51.53
CA MET A 4 14.15 69.16 51.12
C MET A 4 13.53 68.45 49.88
N ARG A 5 13.92 68.93 48.68
CA ARG A 5 13.67 68.17 47.41
C ARG A 5 14.62 66.99 47.44
N ARG A 6 14.11 65.79 47.65
CA ARG A 6 14.82 64.53 47.44
C ARG A 6 14.96 64.31 45.91
N HIS A 7 16.15 64.61 45.42
CA HIS A 7 16.55 64.21 44.06
C HIS A 7 16.72 62.68 44.06
N VAL A 8 15.84 61.94 43.43
CA VAL A 8 16.10 60.55 43.06
C VAL A 8 17.38 60.63 42.19
N PRO A 9 18.45 59.92 42.51
CA PRO A 9 19.70 60.05 41.75
C PRO A 9 19.43 59.59 40.30
N LEU A 10 19.68 60.48 39.37
CA LEU A 10 19.56 60.28 37.92
C LEU A 10 20.26 58.98 37.49
N ALA A 11 21.29 58.55 38.21
CA ALA A 11 22.00 57.29 38.03
C ALA A 11 21.09 56.05 38.20
N LEU A 12 20.11 56.07 39.11
CA LEU A 12 19.21 54.92 39.31
C LEU A 12 18.20 54.77 38.14
N VAL A 13 17.72 55.89 37.61
CA VAL A 13 16.83 55.89 36.43
C VAL A 13 17.56 55.49 35.18
N VAL A 14 18.84 55.89 35.04
CA VAL A 14 19.69 55.49 33.91
C VAL A 14 20.05 54.00 34.00
N LEU A 15 20.32 53.47 35.21
CA LEU A 15 20.59 52.05 35.42
C LEU A 15 19.38 51.15 35.14
N LEU A 16 18.17 51.57 35.52
CA LEU A 16 16.93 50.90 35.20
C LEU A 16 16.60 50.96 33.70
N ALA A 17 16.83 52.08 33.04
CA ALA A 17 16.67 52.22 31.60
C ALA A 17 17.70 51.37 30.82
N ALA A 18 18.94 51.30 31.27
CA ALA A 18 19.98 50.46 30.70
C ALA A 18 19.69 48.97 30.87
N ALA A 19 19.18 48.53 32.03
CA ALA A 19 18.73 47.16 32.27
C ALA A 19 17.55 46.78 31.38
N PHE A 20 16.62 47.70 31.12
CA PHE A 20 15.49 47.49 30.23
C PHE A 20 15.92 47.41 28.74
N ILE A 21 16.89 48.21 28.33
CA ILE A 21 17.49 48.20 26.98
C ILE A 21 18.31 46.92 26.76
N LEU A 22 19.08 46.45 27.75
CA LEU A 22 19.80 45.18 27.68
C LEU A 22 18.83 43.98 27.63
N GLY A 23 17.71 44.05 28.32
CA GLY A 23 16.65 43.00 28.25
C GLY A 23 15.98 42.89 26.88
N THR A 24 15.83 44.02 26.16
CA THR A 24 15.24 44.03 24.82
C THR A 24 16.23 43.59 23.72
N LEU A 25 17.54 43.77 23.91
CA LEU A 25 18.57 43.30 22.99
C LEU A 25 18.85 41.79 23.09
N GLY A 26 18.40 41.13 24.17
CA GLY A 26 18.54 39.68 24.37
C GLY A 26 17.59 38.81 23.56
N CYS A 27 16.59 39.36 22.85
CA CYS A 27 15.74 38.63 21.92
C CYS A 27 16.41 38.49 20.54
N ALA A 28 17.65 38.01 20.47
CA ALA A 28 18.16 37.47 19.23
C ALA A 28 17.21 36.30 18.83
N LYS A 29 16.57 36.37 17.66
CA LYS A 29 15.86 35.25 17.06
C LYS A 29 16.81 34.05 17.11
N ARG A 30 16.62 33.16 18.07
CA ARG A 30 17.33 31.89 18.10
C ARG A 30 17.00 31.23 16.77
N LYS A 31 18.02 31.09 15.92
CA LYS A 31 17.89 30.40 14.66
C LYS A 31 17.27 29.04 14.97
N GLU A 32 16.14 28.75 14.38
CA GLU A 32 15.46 27.49 14.56
C GLU A 32 16.46 26.39 14.24
N GLU A 33 16.92 25.68 15.26
CA GLU A 33 17.82 24.56 15.07
C GLU A 33 17.04 23.51 14.24
N ALA A 34 17.51 23.30 13.00
CA ALA A 34 17.02 22.25 12.14
C ALA A 34 17.09 20.93 12.92
N ASP A 35 16.01 20.16 12.91
CA ASP A 35 16.01 18.85 13.56
C ASP A 35 16.63 17.83 12.59
N PRO A 36 17.91 17.44 12.78
CA PRO A 36 18.62 16.59 11.83
C PRO A 36 17.96 15.22 11.67
N PHE A 37 17.21 14.78 12.66
CA PHE A 37 16.47 13.51 12.60
C PHE A 37 15.31 13.60 11.60
N PHE A 38 14.45 14.60 11.74
CA PHE A 38 13.27 14.74 10.89
C PHE A 38 13.62 15.25 9.48
N ASP A 39 14.59 16.16 9.38
CA ASP A 39 15.06 16.70 8.10
C ASP A 39 15.61 15.61 7.17
N LYS A 40 16.28 14.59 7.73
CA LYS A 40 16.71 13.40 6.97
C LYS A 40 15.52 12.69 6.32
N TRP A 41 14.47 12.42 7.09
CA TRP A 41 13.28 11.71 6.58
C TRP A 41 12.48 12.58 5.62
N LYS A 42 12.39 13.87 5.89
CA LYS A 42 11.74 14.84 5.00
C LYS A 42 12.46 14.96 3.66
N ALA A 43 13.78 14.98 3.66
CA ALA A 43 14.58 14.95 2.44
C ALA A 43 14.38 13.65 1.65
N MET A 44 14.33 12.50 2.33
CA MET A 44 13.97 11.22 1.68
C MET A 44 12.57 11.25 1.07
N SER A 45 11.59 11.84 1.78
CA SER A 45 10.23 12.03 1.26
C SER A 45 10.19 12.88 0.00
N THR A 46 10.94 13.98 -0.03
CA THR A 46 10.98 14.89 -1.18
C THR A 46 11.65 14.24 -2.40
N ASN A 47 12.65 13.38 -2.17
CA ASN A 47 13.41 12.70 -3.21
C ASN A 47 12.74 11.40 -3.69
N SER A 48 11.79 10.86 -2.93
CA SER A 48 11.08 9.63 -3.25
C SER A 48 9.89 9.94 -4.17
N THR A 49 10.14 9.91 -5.47
CA THR A 49 9.11 10.26 -6.47
C THR A 49 8.25 9.08 -6.91
N GLY A 50 8.66 7.84 -6.60
CA GLY A 50 8.02 6.65 -7.14
C GLY A 50 8.09 6.60 -8.68
N PHE A 51 7.62 5.54 -9.29
CA PHE A 51 7.55 5.45 -10.75
C PHE A 51 6.26 4.77 -11.21
N SER A 52 5.85 5.05 -12.45
CA SER A 52 4.79 4.31 -13.11
C SER A 52 5.41 3.28 -14.05
N PRO A 53 4.89 2.03 -14.09
CA PRO A 53 5.42 1.03 -15.00
C PRO A 53 5.27 1.47 -16.45
N SER A 54 6.15 0.97 -17.33
CA SER A 54 6.08 1.24 -18.79
C SER A 54 4.72 0.86 -19.36
N ARG A 55 4.19 1.70 -20.26
CA ARG A 55 2.96 1.44 -21.02
C ARG A 55 3.16 0.42 -22.13
N GLU A 56 4.37 0.00 -22.42
CA GLU A 56 4.64 -1.00 -23.43
C GLU A 56 3.98 -2.32 -23.03
N ALA A 57 3.05 -2.76 -23.85
CA ALA A 57 2.40 -4.05 -23.68
C ALA A 57 3.48 -5.14 -23.83
N ARG A 58 3.83 -5.79 -22.72
CA ARG A 58 4.76 -6.93 -22.76
C ARG A 58 4.09 -8.06 -23.50
N GLU A 59 4.75 -8.60 -24.51
CA GLU A 59 4.29 -9.77 -25.25
C GLU A 59 4.12 -10.93 -24.26
N ILE A 60 2.86 -11.37 -24.04
CA ILE A 60 2.58 -12.49 -23.16
C ILE A 60 3.03 -13.77 -23.86
N LYS A 61 4.22 -14.23 -23.55
CA LYS A 61 4.69 -15.55 -24.00
C LYS A 61 4.05 -16.61 -23.12
N PRO A 62 3.27 -17.55 -23.67
CA PRO A 62 2.69 -18.62 -22.88
C PRO A 62 3.83 -19.43 -22.21
N ARG A 63 3.77 -19.60 -20.90
CA ARG A 63 4.78 -20.30 -20.09
C ARG A 63 4.88 -21.78 -20.43
N ALA A 64 3.78 -22.37 -20.82
CA ALA A 64 3.70 -23.73 -21.35
C ALA A 64 2.53 -23.83 -22.32
N VAL A 65 2.78 -24.30 -23.52
CA VAL A 65 1.74 -24.71 -24.46
C VAL A 65 1.68 -26.22 -24.34
N LEU A 66 0.66 -26.74 -23.68
CA LEU A 66 0.30 -28.15 -23.80
C LEU A 66 -0.08 -28.34 -25.28
N LYS A 67 0.79 -28.96 -26.06
CA LYS A 67 0.44 -29.36 -27.42
C LYS A 67 -0.78 -30.30 -27.28
N GLN A 68 -1.96 -29.78 -27.54
CA GLN A 68 -3.02 -30.66 -28.01
C GLN A 68 -2.45 -31.28 -29.26
N ASP A 69 -2.41 -32.62 -29.32
CA ASP A 69 -2.18 -33.29 -30.58
C ASP A 69 -3.12 -32.62 -31.55
N LYS A 70 -2.57 -31.83 -32.48
CA LYS A 70 -3.35 -31.28 -33.57
C LYS A 70 -3.99 -32.49 -34.22
N VAL A 71 -5.27 -32.70 -33.96
CA VAL A 71 -6.11 -33.30 -34.96
C VAL A 71 -5.85 -32.44 -36.17
N ALA A 72 -5.19 -33.04 -37.18
CA ALA A 72 -4.85 -32.33 -38.39
C ALA A 72 -6.13 -31.58 -38.79
N GLU A 73 -6.12 -30.25 -38.68
CA GLU A 73 -7.10 -29.43 -39.34
C GLU A 73 -6.97 -29.86 -40.77
N GLU A 74 -7.94 -30.70 -41.24
CA GLU A 74 -8.23 -30.78 -42.63
C GLU A 74 -8.43 -29.33 -43.04
N GLN A 75 -7.38 -28.79 -43.68
CA GLN A 75 -7.44 -27.46 -44.24
C GLN A 75 -8.71 -27.42 -45.04
N ASP A 76 -9.65 -26.63 -44.56
CA ASP A 76 -10.83 -26.24 -45.27
C ASP A 76 -10.42 -26.08 -46.72
N GLN A 77 -10.88 -26.99 -47.58
CA GLN A 77 -10.60 -26.95 -49.02
C GLN A 77 -11.41 -25.78 -49.55
N GLN A 78 -11.00 -24.56 -49.12
CA GLN A 78 -11.53 -23.33 -49.70
C GLN A 78 -11.39 -23.47 -51.19
N ALA A 79 -12.53 -23.48 -51.88
CA ALA A 79 -12.66 -23.59 -53.29
C ALA A 79 -11.67 -22.59 -53.96
N ARG A 80 -10.53 -23.12 -54.39
CA ARG A 80 -9.58 -22.27 -55.14
C ARG A 80 -10.32 -21.77 -56.39
N PRO A 81 -10.26 -20.50 -56.73
CA PRO A 81 -10.97 -19.98 -57.88
C PRO A 81 -10.50 -20.72 -59.16
N LEU A 82 -11.46 -21.20 -59.91
CA LEU A 82 -11.18 -21.79 -61.20
C LEU A 82 -10.59 -20.75 -62.17
N PRO A 83 -9.74 -21.15 -63.15
CA PRO A 83 -9.17 -20.22 -64.09
C PRO A 83 -10.25 -19.44 -64.85
N ASN A 84 -10.06 -18.14 -65.00
CA ASN A 84 -10.96 -17.27 -65.73
C ASN A 84 -10.39 -16.85 -67.10
N VAL A 85 -9.84 -17.81 -67.86
CA VAL A 85 -9.27 -17.59 -69.20
C VAL A 85 -10.39 -17.76 -70.23
N PRO A 86 -10.59 -16.85 -71.20
CA PRO A 86 -11.58 -17.02 -72.25
C PRO A 86 -11.17 -18.16 -73.20
N VAL A 87 -12.05 -19.12 -73.40
CA VAL A 87 -11.80 -20.29 -74.26
C VAL A 87 -12.79 -20.33 -75.44
N THR A 88 -12.29 -20.67 -76.59
CA THR A 88 -13.10 -20.97 -77.80
C THR A 88 -12.94 -22.44 -78.10
N LEU A 89 -14.03 -23.19 -78.05
CA LEU A 89 -14.00 -24.65 -78.21
C LEU A 89 -15.20 -25.11 -79.06
N LYS A 90 -14.92 -25.86 -80.10
CA LYS A 90 -15.92 -26.48 -80.95
C LYS A 90 -15.68 -27.99 -81.01
N LEU A 91 -16.47 -28.73 -80.24
CA LEU A 91 -16.41 -30.20 -80.19
C LEU A 91 -17.75 -30.77 -80.60
N HIS A 92 -17.76 -31.80 -81.39
CA HIS A 92 -18.98 -32.51 -81.79
C HIS A 92 -18.79 -34.00 -81.56
N ASN A 93 -19.65 -34.60 -80.72
CA ASN A 93 -19.62 -36.00 -80.33
C ASN A 93 -18.27 -36.53 -79.88
N VAL A 94 -17.57 -35.74 -78.97
CA VAL A 94 -16.27 -36.08 -78.39
C VAL A 94 -16.45 -36.66 -77.00
N ASP A 95 -15.64 -37.67 -76.66
CA ASP A 95 -15.61 -38.24 -75.29
C ASP A 95 -15.35 -37.16 -74.27
N VAL A 96 -16.14 -37.15 -73.18
CA VAL A 96 -16.06 -36.14 -72.11
C VAL A 96 -14.68 -36.07 -71.47
N GLY A 97 -13.99 -37.22 -71.34
CA GLY A 97 -12.62 -37.25 -70.78
C GLY A 97 -11.61 -36.60 -71.67
N VAL A 98 -11.73 -36.74 -73.01
CA VAL A 98 -10.89 -36.06 -73.97
C VAL A 98 -11.16 -34.57 -74.00
N ALA A 99 -12.44 -34.18 -73.93
CA ALA A 99 -12.85 -32.77 -73.89
C ALA A 99 -12.35 -32.05 -72.65
N LEU A 100 -12.47 -32.68 -71.48
CA LEU A 100 -11.96 -32.12 -70.20
C LEU A 100 -10.44 -31.98 -70.16
N ARG A 101 -9.70 -32.97 -70.73
CA ARG A 101 -8.21 -32.83 -70.83
C ARG A 101 -7.82 -31.70 -71.77
N SER A 102 -8.50 -31.57 -72.90
CA SER A 102 -8.25 -30.47 -73.85
C SER A 102 -8.57 -29.11 -73.21
N LEU A 103 -9.64 -29.03 -72.43
CA LEU A 103 -10.02 -27.83 -71.72
C LEU A 103 -8.99 -27.48 -70.60
N ALA A 104 -8.51 -28.48 -69.87
CA ALA A 104 -7.48 -28.28 -68.85
C ALA A 104 -6.15 -27.80 -69.44
N ALA A 105 -5.74 -28.41 -70.58
CA ALA A 105 -4.53 -27.99 -71.31
C ALA A 105 -4.63 -26.55 -71.81
N ALA A 106 -5.81 -26.09 -72.23
CA ALA A 106 -6.03 -24.70 -72.66
C ALA A 106 -5.83 -23.67 -71.54
N ALA A 107 -5.98 -24.06 -70.27
CA ALA A 107 -5.76 -23.20 -69.09
C ALA A 107 -4.46 -23.53 -68.35
N GLY A 108 -3.61 -24.42 -68.85
CA GLY A 108 -2.38 -24.84 -68.19
C GLY A 108 -2.63 -25.55 -66.83
N LYS A 109 -3.76 -26.24 -66.68
CA LYS A 109 -4.11 -26.95 -65.46
C LYS A 109 -4.02 -28.45 -65.61
N ASN A 110 -3.56 -29.12 -64.57
CA ASN A 110 -3.53 -30.58 -64.54
C ASN A 110 -4.86 -31.16 -64.05
N ILE A 111 -5.33 -32.18 -64.77
CA ILE A 111 -6.61 -32.83 -64.43
C ILE A 111 -6.43 -34.36 -64.35
N ILE A 112 -7.08 -34.96 -63.36
CA ILE A 112 -7.18 -36.40 -63.19
C ILE A 112 -8.68 -36.78 -63.28
N LEU A 113 -8.96 -37.75 -64.10
CA LEU A 113 -10.31 -38.28 -64.28
C LEU A 113 -10.47 -39.61 -63.56
N SER A 114 -11.58 -39.77 -62.80
CA SER A 114 -11.95 -41.08 -62.26
C SER A 114 -12.29 -42.06 -63.37
N PRO A 115 -12.03 -43.36 -63.20
CA PRO A 115 -12.36 -44.39 -64.20
C PRO A 115 -13.84 -44.43 -64.61
N GLY A 116 -14.74 -43.89 -63.76
CA GLY A 116 -16.18 -43.83 -64.04
C GLY A 116 -16.60 -42.67 -64.97
N VAL A 117 -15.72 -41.78 -65.35
CA VAL A 117 -16.03 -40.62 -66.20
C VAL A 117 -16.18 -41.10 -67.67
N LYS A 118 -17.42 -41.21 -68.12
CA LYS A 118 -17.76 -41.64 -69.49
C LYS A 118 -18.94 -40.78 -70.02
N GLY A 119 -18.95 -40.49 -71.30
CA GLY A 119 -20.01 -39.73 -71.94
C GLY A 119 -19.50 -39.01 -73.18
N ALA A 120 -20.40 -38.53 -74.04
CA ALA A 120 -20.08 -37.73 -75.21
C ALA A 120 -20.62 -36.31 -75.03
N VAL A 121 -19.81 -35.34 -75.39
CA VAL A 121 -20.18 -33.91 -75.25
C VAL A 121 -20.18 -33.21 -76.60
N ASN A 122 -21.16 -32.34 -76.76
CA ASN A 122 -21.28 -31.42 -77.89
C ASN A 122 -21.09 -29.99 -77.28
N VAL A 123 -20.00 -29.36 -77.62
CA VAL A 123 -19.70 -28.04 -77.08
C VAL A 123 -19.39 -27.08 -78.25
N ASN A 124 -20.11 -25.98 -78.29
CA ASN A 124 -19.82 -24.90 -79.22
C ASN A 124 -19.85 -23.58 -78.47
N VAL A 125 -18.69 -23.16 -78.01
CA VAL A 125 -18.51 -21.92 -77.21
C VAL A 125 -17.47 -21.02 -77.87
N ASN A 126 -17.69 -19.72 -77.83
CA ASN A 126 -16.81 -18.72 -78.40
C ASN A 126 -16.53 -17.64 -77.33
N ARG A 127 -15.26 -17.53 -76.90
CA ARG A 127 -14.79 -16.59 -75.86
C ARG A 127 -15.58 -16.64 -74.54
N VAL A 128 -15.90 -17.83 -74.08
CA VAL A 128 -16.55 -18.04 -72.75
C VAL A 128 -15.51 -18.33 -71.72
N ALA A 129 -15.73 -17.90 -70.48
CA ALA A 129 -14.80 -18.15 -69.37
C ALA A 129 -14.58 -19.66 -69.16
N TRP A 130 -13.34 -20.09 -69.00
CA TRP A 130 -12.95 -21.49 -68.79
C TRP A 130 -13.77 -22.15 -67.66
N ALA A 131 -13.97 -21.43 -66.52
CA ALA A 131 -14.69 -21.92 -65.37
C ALA A 131 -16.14 -22.29 -65.70
N ASP A 132 -16.80 -21.49 -66.53
CA ASP A 132 -18.19 -21.71 -66.93
C ASP A 132 -18.34 -22.88 -67.89
N VAL A 133 -17.43 -22.99 -68.87
CA VAL A 133 -17.38 -24.13 -69.78
C VAL A 133 -17.10 -25.42 -69.02
N PHE A 134 -16.15 -25.41 -68.09
CA PHE A 134 -15.79 -26.55 -67.28
C PHE A 134 -16.96 -27.01 -66.42
N LYS A 135 -17.58 -26.10 -65.67
CA LYS A 135 -18.79 -26.42 -64.85
C LYS A 135 -19.93 -26.92 -65.68
N GLY A 136 -20.24 -26.27 -66.81
CA GLY A 136 -21.30 -26.70 -67.70
C GLY A 136 -21.07 -28.10 -68.29
N MET A 137 -19.83 -28.48 -68.60
CA MET A 137 -19.50 -29.85 -69.04
C MET A 137 -19.64 -30.87 -67.92
N LEU A 138 -19.27 -30.52 -66.68
CA LEU A 138 -19.44 -31.37 -65.50
C LEU A 138 -20.92 -31.58 -65.18
N ASP A 139 -21.71 -30.53 -65.12
CA ASP A 139 -23.13 -30.56 -64.80
C ASP A 139 -23.92 -31.37 -65.81
N SER A 140 -23.64 -31.19 -67.10
CA SER A 140 -24.31 -31.92 -68.20
C SER A 140 -24.06 -33.42 -68.14
N ASN A 141 -22.97 -33.89 -67.52
CA ASN A 141 -22.60 -35.31 -67.48
C ASN A 141 -22.69 -35.89 -66.04
N GLY A 142 -23.27 -35.14 -65.04
CA GLY A 142 -23.41 -35.61 -63.66
C GLY A 142 -22.07 -35.84 -62.96
N LEU A 143 -21.05 -35.04 -63.31
CA LEU A 143 -19.72 -35.09 -62.77
C LEU A 143 -19.52 -33.94 -61.78
N ASP A 144 -18.62 -34.12 -60.84
CA ASP A 144 -18.19 -33.08 -59.90
C ASP A 144 -16.64 -33.01 -59.84
N TYR A 145 -16.08 -31.97 -59.26
CA TYR A 145 -14.67 -31.82 -59.14
C TYR A 145 -14.22 -31.50 -57.71
N ALA A 146 -13.01 -31.91 -57.39
CA ALA A 146 -12.33 -31.53 -56.14
C ALA A 146 -10.89 -31.11 -56.41
N TRP A 147 -10.38 -30.15 -55.67
CA TRP A 147 -8.95 -29.81 -55.69
C TRP A 147 -8.16 -30.81 -54.85
N GLN A 148 -7.15 -31.42 -55.44
CA GLN A 148 -6.17 -32.25 -54.74
C GLN A 148 -4.79 -31.64 -54.93
N GLY A 149 -4.37 -30.76 -54.04
CA GLY A 149 -3.17 -29.92 -54.23
C GLY A 149 -3.36 -28.96 -55.42
N ASP A 150 -2.53 -29.07 -56.48
CA ASP A 150 -2.63 -28.26 -57.71
C ASP A 150 -3.27 -29.02 -58.89
N LEU A 151 -3.93 -30.16 -58.59
CA LEU A 151 -4.61 -31.02 -59.53
C LEU A 151 -6.12 -30.90 -59.39
N ILE A 152 -6.85 -30.84 -60.48
CA ILE A 152 -8.32 -30.92 -60.52
C ILE A 152 -8.73 -32.39 -60.72
N LYS A 153 -9.27 -33.01 -59.68
CA LYS A 153 -9.80 -34.38 -59.78
C LYS A 153 -11.28 -34.31 -60.12
N VAL A 154 -11.67 -34.90 -61.29
CA VAL A 154 -13.06 -35.03 -61.69
C VAL A 154 -13.53 -36.41 -61.31
N VAL A 155 -14.69 -36.44 -60.61
CA VAL A 155 -15.30 -37.65 -60.06
C VAL A 155 -16.76 -37.74 -60.46
N THR A 156 -17.30 -38.94 -60.46
CA THR A 156 -18.75 -39.12 -60.63
C THR A 156 -19.45 -38.82 -59.30
N MET A 157 -20.76 -38.51 -59.36
CA MET A 157 -21.56 -38.33 -58.13
C MET A 157 -21.60 -39.60 -57.27
N ALA A 158 -21.49 -40.80 -57.88
CA ALA A 158 -21.37 -42.05 -57.15
C ALA A 158 -20.03 -42.17 -56.38
N ASP A 159 -18.92 -41.80 -57.03
CA ASP A 159 -17.61 -41.80 -56.35
C ASP A 159 -17.57 -40.80 -55.21
N LYS A 160 -18.15 -39.61 -55.39
CA LYS A 160 -18.23 -38.58 -54.35
C LYS A 160 -19.05 -39.06 -53.12
N LYS A 161 -20.17 -39.74 -53.38
CA LYS A 161 -21.00 -40.33 -52.31
C LYS A 161 -20.23 -41.41 -51.55
N ALA A 162 -19.52 -42.29 -52.25
CA ALA A 162 -18.66 -43.31 -51.62
C ALA A 162 -17.51 -42.70 -50.79
N GLU A 163 -16.93 -41.59 -51.25
CA GLU A 163 -15.90 -40.86 -50.49
C GLU A 163 -16.45 -40.21 -49.23
N LEU A 164 -17.63 -39.58 -49.28
CA LEU A 164 -18.35 -39.06 -48.11
C LEU A 164 -18.70 -40.17 -47.11
N GLU A 165 -19.16 -41.34 -47.58
CA GLU A 165 -19.46 -42.48 -46.70
C GLU A 165 -18.18 -43.00 -46.00
N ARG A 166 -17.05 -43.05 -46.71
CA ARG A 166 -15.75 -43.42 -46.09
C ARG A 166 -15.34 -42.42 -45.02
N THR A 167 -15.41 -41.12 -45.32
CA THR A 167 -15.04 -40.05 -44.37
C THR A 167 -15.96 -40.09 -43.14
N THR A 168 -17.26 -40.31 -43.31
CA THR A 168 -18.19 -40.46 -42.20
C THR A 168 -17.89 -41.68 -41.34
N LEU A 169 -17.56 -42.83 -41.97
CA LEU A 169 -17.13 -44.04 -41.25
C LEU A 169 -15.79 -43.86 -40.52
N GLU A 170 -14.85 -43.16 -41.13
CA GLU A 170 -13.57 -42.81 -40.49
C GLU A 170 -13.78 -41.87 -39.29
N ASN A 171 -14.62 -40.87 -39.44
CA ASN A 171 -15.00 -39.94 -38.35
C ASN A 171 -15.73 -40.69 -37.22
N GLN A 172 -16.64 -41.63 -37.57
CA GLN A 172 -17.29 -42.50 -36.56
C GLN A 172 -16.29 -43.39 -35.83
N ARG A 173 -15.35 -44.02 -36.57
CA ARG A 173 -14.26 -44.81 -35.95
C ARG A 173 -13.35 -43.97 -35.05
N MET A 174 -13.03 -42.75 -35.48
CA MET A 174 -12.27 -41.81 -34.64
C MET A 174 -13.02 -41.42 -33.40
N ALA A 175 -14.33 -41.10 -33.54
CA ALA A 175 -15.21 -40.79 -32.41
C ALA A 175 -15.32 -41.98 -31.44
N GLN A 176 -15.45 -43.22 -31.93
CA GLN A 176 -15.43 -44.41 -31.10
C GLN A 176 -14.09 -44.66 -30.42
N LYS A 177 -12.97 -44.42 -31.09
CA LYS A 177 -11.64 -44.50 -30.48
C LYS A 177 -11.44 -43.42 -29.41
N LEU A 178 -11.93 -42.20 -29.62
CA LEU A 178 -11.90 -41.13 -28.62
C LEU A 178 -12.81 -41.46 -27.42
N LYS A 179 -13.99 -42.05 -27.66
CA LYS A 179 -14.85 -42.54 -26.58
C LYS A 179 -14.19 -43.67 -25.79
N GLY A 180 -13.53 -44.62 -26.47
CA GLY A 180 -12.78 -45.69 -25.83
C GLY A 180 -11.58 -45.20 -25.01
N ARG A 181 -10.91 -44.12 -25.44
CA ARG A 181 -9.84 -43.45 -24.67
C ARG A 181 -10.37 -42.76 -23.42
N LYS A 182 -11.55 -42.15 -23.48
CA LYS A 182 -12.19 -41.52 -22.32
C LYS A 182 -12.67 -42.54 -21.28
N VAL A 183 -12.90 -43.82 -21.66
CA VAL A 183 -13.35 -44.91 -20.80
C VAL A 183 -12.22 -45.91 -20.52
N GLY A 184 -10.95 -45.54 -20.75
CA GLY A 184 -9.77 -46.37 -20.46
C GLY A 184 -9.63 -46.70 -18.96
N PRO A 185 -8.81 -47.70 -18.60
CA PRO A 185 -8.58 -48.03 -17.20
C PRO A 185 -8.06 -46.78 -16.44
N LEU A 186 -8.67 -46.53 -15.27
CA LEU A 186 -8.24 -45.44 -14.40
C LEU A 186 -6.92 -45.82 -13.73
N ILE A 187 -5.94 -45.00 -13.92
CA ILE A 187 -4.62 -45.12 -13.26
C ILE A 187 -4.59 -44.16 -12.07
N THR A 188 -4.06 -44.59 -10.96
CA THR A 188 -3.85 -43.77 -9.77
C THR A 188 -2.37 -43.44 -9.64
N THR A 189 -2.05 -42.14 -9.57
CA THR A 189 -0.68 -41.64 -9.37
C THR A 189 -0.66 -40.73 -8.16
N VAL A 190 0.35 -40.89 -7.30
CA VAL A 190 0.64 -40.00 -6.18
C VAL A 190 1.73 -39.05 -6.60
N LEU A 191 1.52 -37.76 -6.39
CA LEU A 191 2.44 -36.69 -6.75
C LEU A 191 2.73 -35.81 -5.54
N ASP A 192 3.99 -35.76 -5.13
CA ASP A 192 4.42 -34.87 -4.04
C ASP A 192 4.54 -33.45 -4.54
N VAL A 193 3.89 -32.51 -3.85
CA VAL A 193 3.93 -31.08 -4.13
C VAL A 193 4.90 -30.42 -3.14
N ARG A 194 5.87 -29.65 -3.66
CA ARG A 194 6.98 -29.12 -2.86
C ARG A 194 6.79 -27.66 -2.45
N TYR A 195 6.33 -26.81 -3.34
CA TYR A 195 6.28 -25.35 -3.16
C TYR A 195 4.85 -24.81 -3.05
N ALA A 196 3.91 -25.44 -3.72
CA ALA A 196 2.50 -25.05 -3.72
C ALA A 196 1.71 -25.82 -2.66
N GLU A 197 0.54 -25.33 -2.30
CA GLU A 197 -0.41 -26.07 -1.48
C GLU A 197 -1.21 -27.03 -2.35
N ALA A 198 -1.17 -28.32 -2.03
CA ALA A 198 -1.89 -29.35 -2.77
C ALA A 198 -3.41 -29.09 -2.79
N ALA A 199 -3.97 -28.47 -1.73
CA ALA A 199 -5.38 -28.10 -1.65
C ALA A 199 -5.82 -27.04 -2.67
N GLU A 200 -4.95 -26.06 -2.95
CA GLU A 200 -5.21 -25.05 -3.98
C GLU A 200 -5.06 -25.61 -5.39
N LEU A 201 -4.01 -26.43 -5.59
CA LEU A 201 -3.80 -27.10 -6.87
C LEU A 201 -4.95 -28.01 -7.23
N LYS A 202 -5.53 -28.76 -6.28
CA LYS A 202 -6.71 -29.60 -6.49
C LYS A 202 -7.83 -28.84 -7.17
N LYS A 203 -8.22 -27.66 -6.63
CA LYS A 203 -9.31 -26.83 -7.17
C LYS A 203 -9.09 -26.48 -8.63
N ASN A 204 -7.84 -26.19 -8.99
CA ASN A 204 -7.47 -25.82 -10.34
C ASN A 204 -7.42 -27.04 -11.27
N LEU A 205 -6.97 -28.21 -10.77
CA LEU A 205 -6.79 -29.42 -11.57
C LEU A 205 -8.07 -30.18 -11.85
N GLU A 206 -9.06 -30.17 -10.95
CA GLU A 206 -10.36 -30.83 -11.14
C GLU A 206 -11.09 -30.38 -12.42
N GLY A 207 -10.91 -29.10 -12.81
CA GLY A 207 -11.48 -28.55 -14.03
C GLY A 207 -10.90 -29.13 -15.33
N PHE A 208 -9.72 -29.76 -15.28
CA PHE A 208 -9.03 -30.33 -16.44
C PHE A 208 -9.23 -31.82 -16.63
N LEU A 209 -9.95 -32.49 -15.74
CA LEU A 209 -10.34 -33.88 -15.91
C LEU A 209 -11.33 -34.01 -17.07
N SER A 210 -11.15 -35.04 -17.88
CA SER A 210 -12.12 -35.42 -18.94
C SER A 210 -13.49 -35.69 -18.32
N LYS A 211 -14.54 -35.26 -19.01
CA LYS A 211 -15.94 -35.49 -18.58
C LYS A 211 -16.54 -36.58 -19.43
N ASP A 212 -17.37 -37.40 -18.80
CA ASP A 212 -18.20 -38.37 -19.50
C ASP A 212 -19.34 -37.70 -20.31
N ASP A 213 -20.14 -38.50 -21.03
CA ASP A 213 -21.28 -37.99 -21.82
C ASP A 213 -22.39 -37.38 -20.91
N ALA A 214 -22.37 -37.63 -19.60
CA ALA A 214 -23.27 -37.06 -18.59
C ALA A 214 -22.67 -35.79 -17.91
N GLY A 215 -21.48 -35.35 -18.32
CA GLY A 215 -20.82 -34.16 -17.79
C GLY A 215 -20.08 -34.37 -16.46
N LYS A 216 -20.02 -35.61 -15.96
CA LYS A 216 -19.27 -35.93 -14.74
C LYS A 216 -17.76 -36.14 -15.05
N PRO A 217 -16.85 -35.72 -14.17
CA PRO A 217 -15.41 -35.95 -14.36
C PRO A 217 -15.10 -37.46 -14.32
N VAL A 218 -14.31 -37.92 -15.27
CA VAL A 218 -13.81 -39.29 -15.34
C VAL A 218 -12.52 -39.36 -14.54
N GLY A 219 -12.64 -39.64 -13.25
CA GLY A 219 -11.53 -39.64 -12.30
C GLY A 219 -11.73 -38.66 -11.16
N SER A 220 -10.73 -38.54 -10.30
CA SER A 220 -10.75 -37.66 -9.13
C SER A 220 -9.36 -37.18 -8.76
N VAL A 221 -9.29 -36.00 -8.13
CA VAL A 221 -8.08 -35.47 -7.50
C VAL A 221 -8.34 -35.38 -6.02
N VAL A 222 -7.59 -36.15 -5.23
CA VAL A 222 -7.67 -36.16 -3.77
C VAL A 222 -6.38 -35.58 -3.20
N VAL A 223 -6.49 -34.83 -2.10
CA VAL A 223 -5.34 -34.23 -1.42
C VAL A 223 -5.08 -35.00 -0.15
N ASP A 224 -3.85 -35.41 0.07
CA ASP A 224 -3.33 -35.75 1.37
C ASP A 224 -2.69 -34.52 2.00
N THR A 225 -3.36 -33.94 3.00
CA THR A 225 -2.91 -32.74 3.70
C THR A 225 -1.72 -33.01 4.62
N PHE A 226 -1.48 -34.26 5.00
CA PHE A 226 -0.38 -34.62 5.88
C PHE A 226 0.97 -34.61 5.16
N THR A 227 1.00 -35.13 3.92
CA THR A 227 2.21 -35.19 3.10
C THR A 227 2.29 -34.11 2.04
N ASN A 228 1.27 -33.21 1.95
CA ASN A 228 1.11 -32.23 0.88
C ASN A 228 1.18 -32.87 -0.52
N SER A 229 0.53 -34.04 -0.68
CA SER A 229 0.56 -34.81 -1.91
C SER A 229 -0.79 -34.80 -2.62
N LEU A 230 -0.76 -34.88 -3.95
CA LEU A 230 -1.92 -35.04 -4.81
C LEU A 230 -2.06 -36.50 -5.24
N ILE A 231 -3.19 -37.13 -4.95
CA ILE A 231 -3.57 -38.44 -5.46
C ILE A 231 -4.48 -38.22 -6.64
N ILE A 232 -3.96 -38.43 -7.84
CA ILE A 232 -4.67 -38.22 -9.10
C ILE A 232 -5.11 -39.56 -9.65
N GLN A 233 -6.41 -39.76 -9.75
CA GLN A 233 -7.02 -40.90 -10.42
C GLN A 233 -7.66 -40.42 -11.72
N GLY A 234 -7.24 -40.96 -12.84
CA GLY A 234 -7.75 -40.54 -14.14
C GLY A 234 -7.27 -41.41 -15.29
N VAL A 235 -7.71 -41.07 -16.47
CA VAL A 235 -7.25 -41.72 -17.71
C VAL A 235 -5.81 -41.29 -18.00
N GLU A 236 -5.03 -42.14 -18.65
CA GLU A 236 -3.61 -41.91 -18.92
C GLU A 236 -3.31 -40.56 -19.59
N ASP A 237 -4.14 -40.14 -20.55
CA ASP A 237 -3.98 -38.86 -21.23
C ASP A 237 -4.19 -37.66 -20.28
N ASP A 238 -5.16 -37.74 -19.37
CA ASP A 238 -5.40 -36.70 -18.38
C ASP A 238 -4.28 -36.65 -17.34
N GLN A 239 -3.79 -37.81 -16.90
CA GLN A 239 -2.65 -37.85 -15.97
C GLN A 239 -1.41 -37.18 -16.53
N ARG A 240 -1.05 -37.45 -17.79
CA ARG A 240 0.09 -36.80 -18.43
C ARG A 240 -0.06 -35.26 -18.47
N LYS A 241 -1.28 -34.79 -18.80
CA LYS A 241 -1.58 -33.35 -18.80
C LYS A 241 -1.49 -32.75 -17.39
N LEU A 242 -2.12 -33.40 -16.42
CA LEU A 242 -2.13 -32.93 -15.03
C LEU A 242 -0.73 -32.93 -14.43
N MET A 243 0.10 -33.96 -14.66
CA MET A 243 1.52 -33.97 -14.24
C MET A 243 2.31 -32.80 -14.82
N THR A 244 2.12 -32.51 -16.12
CA THR A 244 2.77 -31.37 -16.77
C THR A 244 2.30 -30.05 -16.19
N LEU A 245 1.01 -29.91 -15.87
CA LEU A 245 0.45 -28.74 -15.23
C LEU A 245 1.03 -28.56 -13.83
N VAL A 246 1.05 -29.61 -13.01
CA VAL A 246 1.62 -29.56 -11.65
C VAL A 246 3.09 -29.16 -11.71
N SER A 247 3.91 -29.77 -12.58
CA SER A 247 5.33 -29.41 -12.71
C SER A 247 5.55 -27.95 -13.13
N ASN A 248 4.61 -27.32 -13.84
CA ASN A 248 4.66 -25.92 -14.21
C ASN A 248 4.17 -24.98 -13.12
N LEU A 249 3.27 -25.43 -12.25
CA LEU A 249 2.68 -24.66 -11.17
C LEU A 249 3.49 -24.77 -9.87
N ASP A 250 4.06 -25.94 -9.60
CA ASP A 250 4.86 -26.22 -8.40
C ASP A 250 6.31 -25.72 -8.57
N LYS A 251 6.48 -24.39 -8.51
CA LYS A 251 7.77 -23.72 -8.62
C LYS A 251 8.07 -22.90 -7.38
N PRO A 252 9.34 -22.77 -7.00
CA PRO A 252 9.72 -21.90 -5.88
C PRO A 252 9.26 -20.47 -6.13
N ARG A 253 8.63 -19.88 -5.11
CA ARG A 253 8.18 -18.48 -5.12
C ARG A 253 9.23 -17.61 -4.46
N ALA A 254 9.39 -16.38 -4.94
CA ALA A 254 10.27 -15.41 -4.31
C ALA A 254 9.77 -15.07 -2.90
N GLN A 255 10.70 -14.89 -1.98
CA GLN A 255 10.43 -14.37 -0.65
C GLN A 255 10.72 -12.88 -0.64
N ILE A 256 9.79 -12.10 -0.12
CA ILE A 256 9.87 -10.64 -0.07
C ILE A 256 9.95 -10.22 1.38
N HIS A 257 10.95 -9.41 1.71
CA HIS A 257 11.08 -8.74 3.00
C HIS A 257 10.61 -7.29 2.85
N LEU A 258 9.66 -6.87 3.67
CA LEU A 258 9.19 -5.48 3.72
C LEU A 258 9.58 -4.85 5.06
N LYS A 259 10.20 -3.67 4.99
CA LYS A 259 10.39 -2.76 6.12
C LYS A 259 9.50 -1.54 5.93
N ALA A 260 8.75 -1.20 6.96
CA ALA A 260 8.06 0.07 7.02
C ALA A 260 8.76 0.98 8.05
N HIS A 261 8.75 2.28 7.81
CA HIS A 261 9.22 3.29 8.76
C HIS A 261 8.12 4.34 8.92
N ILE A 262 7.61 4.45 10.14
CA ILE A 262 6.60 5.45 10.51
C ILE A 262 7.33 6.49 11.34
N VAL A 263 7.48 7.68 10.76
CA VAL A 263 8.16 8.81 11.37
C VAL A 263 7.14 9.85 11.77
N GLU A 264 7.08 10.17 13.04
CA GLU A 264 6.17 11.19 13.58
C GLU A 264 6.98 12.27 14.26
N ALA A 265 6.63 13.52 13.97
CA ALA A 265 7.19 14.68 14.62
C ALA A 265 6.07 15.57 15.11
N THR A 266 6.12 15.92 16.39
CA THR A 266 5.24 16.91 16.99
C THR A 266 6.09 18.05 17.53
N LYS A 267 5.75 19.27 17.10
CA LYS A 267 6.36 20.50 17.62
C LYS A 267 5.25 21.35 18.20
N GLU A 268 5.36 21.66 19.47
CA GLU A 268 4.41 22.52 20.18
C GLU A 268 5.14 23.71 20.75
N THR A 269 4.61 24.90 20.48
CA THR A 269 5.11 26.16 21.03
C THR A 269 3.97 26.94 21.63
N ALA A 270 4.12 27.36 22.86
CA ALA A 270 3.18 28.22 23.55
C ALA A 270 3.90 29.46 24.09
N ARG A 271 3.29 30.62 23.92
CA ARG A 271 3.76 31.90 24.46
C ARG A 271 2.58 32.63 25.04
N GLU A 272 2.68 32.95 26.32
CA GLU A 272 1.63 33.65 27.05
C GLU A 272 2.23 34.83 27.80
N LEU A 273 1.53 35.96 27.76
CA LEU A 273 1.85 37.16 28.46
C LEU A 273 0.59 37.65 29.19
N GLY A 274 0.68 37.89 30.47
CA GLY A 274 -0.46 38.37 31.27
C GLY A 274 -0.06 39.44 32.22
N ILE A 275 -0.97 40.30 32.58
CA ILE A 275 -0.76 41.40 33.53
C ILE A 275 -1.89 41.50 34.54
N GLN A 276 -1.51 41.88 35.73
CA GLN A 276 -2.47 42.12 36.84
C GLN A 276 -2.10 43.46 37.48
N TRP A 277 -3.12 44.28 37.70
CA TRP A 277 -2.97 45.56 38.40
C TRP A 277 -3.83 45.55 39.67
N GLY A 278 -3.23 45.82 40.80
CA GLY A 278 -3.88 46.03 42.09
C GLY A 278 -3.45 47.33 42.73
N GLY A 279 -4.07 47.70 43.78
CA GLY A 279 -3.63 48.90 44.51
C GLY A 279 -4.53 49.28 45.67
N VAL A 280 -4.03 50.20 46.48
CA VAL A 280 -4.72 50.78 47.62
C VAL A 280 -4.53 52.27 47.59
N ASN A 281 -5.59 53.02 47.63
CA ASN A 281 -5.53 54.47 47.78
C ASN A 281 -6.15 54.89 49.12
N ARG A 282 -5.36 55.56 49.95
CA ARG A 282 -5.82 56.15 51.19
C ARG A 282 -6.26 57.59 50.95
N VAL A 283 -7.53 57.84 51.10
CA VAL A 283 -8.14 59.15 51.06
C VAL A 283 -8.18 59.71 52.48
N GLY A 284 -7.39 60.75 52.74
CA GLY A 284 -7.10 61.28 54.04
C GLY A 284 -8.28 61.53 55.00
N ASN A 285 -7.91 61.80 56.25
CA ASN A 285 -8.75 61.88 57.42
C ASN A 285 -9.97 62.81 57.22
N MET A 286 -11.17 62.24 57.05
CA MET A 286 -12.42 62.96 57.29
C MET A 286 -12.62 62.99 58.80
N ALA A 287 -12.66 64.16 59.40
CA ALA A 287 -12.81 64.51 60.79
C ALA A 287 -13.46 63.40 61.65
N GLY A 288 -12.63 62.65 62.37
CA GLY A 288 -13.07 61.69 63.35
C GLY A 288 -12.72 60.22 63.06
N SER A 289 -11.47 59.90 63.19
CA SER A 289 -10.89 58.57 63.48
C SER A 289 -10.90 57.43 62.45
N ASN A 290 -11.47 57.49 61.28
CA ASN A 290 -11.37 56.39 60.33
C ASN A 290 -10.83 56.86 58.97
N ASP A 291 -9.67 56.29 58.57
CA ASP A 291 -9.13 56.48 57.23
C ASP A 291 -10.00 55.74 56.20
N LEU A 292 -10.38 56.42 55.09
CA LEU A 292 -11.05 55.79 53.96
C LEU A 292 -10.01 55.18 53.03
N TRP A 293 -10.11 53.89 52.83
CA TRP A 293 -9.29 53.14 51.86
C TRP A 293 -10.10 52.83 50.62
N ILE A 294 -9.60 53.21 49.50
CA ILE A 294 -10.20 52.88 48.20
C ILE A 294 -9.33 51.85 47.53
N THR A 295 -9.87 50.67 47.24
CA THR A 295 -9.19 49.59 46.52
C THR A 295 -9.98 49.20 45.32
N PRO A 296 -9.38 48.96 44.16
CA PRO A 296 -10.09 48.39 43.04
C PRO A 296 -10.56 47.01 43.43
N GLY A 297 -11.91 46.78 43.39
CA GLY A 297 -12.47 45.43 43.53
C GLY A 297 -12.19 44.61 42.28
N GLY A 298 -11.95 43.28 42.40
CA GLY A 298 -11.71 42.42 41.27
C GLY A 298 -11.57 40.96 41.66
N SER A 299 -11.32 40.10 40.69
CA SER A 299 -11.04 38.68 40.90
C SER A 299 -9.60 38.46 41.34
N GLY A 300 -9.32 37.45 42.16
CA GLY A 300 -7.99 37.06 42.63
C GLY A 300 -7.62 37.50 44.02
N GLY A 301 -8.49 38.22 44.73
CA GLY A 301 -8.35 38.50 46.16
C GLY A 301 -8.85 37.36 47.03
N THR A 302 -8.18 37.10 48.16
CA THR A 302 -8.69 36.23 49.22
C THR A 302 -9.81 36.94 49.96
N ALA A 303 -11.03 36.40 49.85
CA ALA A 303 -12.18 36.89 50.61
C ALA A 303 -11.87 36.72 52.11
N GLY A 304 -11.79 37.81 52.80
CA GLY A 304 -11.98 37.82 54.23
C GLY A 304 -10.74 38.06 55.07
N THR A 305 -10.64 39.17 55.53
CA THR A 305 -10.61 39.56 56.96
C THR A 305 -10.92 41.02 56.95
N SER A 306 -11.98 41.35 57.66
CA SER A 306 -12.39 42.73 57.87
C SER A 306 -11.22 43.59 58.32
N PRO A 307 -10.98 44.73 57.69
CA PRO A 307 -9.91 45.64 58.11
C PRO A 307 -10.14 46.27 59.49
N TYR A 308 -11.07 45.78 60.25
CA TYR A 308 -11.56 46.42 61.48
C TYR A 308 -10.92 45.95 62.78
N THR A 309 -9.99 45.00 62.79
CA THR A 309 -9.30 44.60 64.05
C THR A 309 -7.82 44.91 63.96
N GLY A 310 -7.48 46.14 64.32
CA GLY A 310 -6.15 46.51 64.86
C GLY A 310 -4.96 46.28 63.95
N GLY A 311 -4.63 47.30 63.11
CA GLY A 311 -3.38 47.35 62.40
C GLY A 311 -3.39 46.58 61.10
N TYR A 312 -3.56 47.31 60.00
CA TYR A 312 -3.42 46.79 58.67
C TYR A 312 -1.99 46.35 58.37
N THR A 313 -1.73 45.08 58.45
CA THR A 313 -0.50 44.50 57.88
C THR A 313 -0.89 43.89 56.53
N PRO A 314 -0.46 44.49 55.43
CA PRO A 314 -0.70 43.89 54.12
C PRO A 314 0.00 42.52 54.05
N THR A 315 -0.78 41.46 54.02
CA THR A 315 -0.23 40.12 53.81
C THR A 315 -0.13 39.88 52.31
N TYR A 316 1.06 39.79 51.82
CA TYR A 316 1.32 39.51 50.41
C TYR A 316 1.16 38.04 50.15
N GLY A 317 0.08 37.69 49.47
CA GLY A 317 -0.13 36.37 48.91
C GLY A 317 0.19 36.33 47.42
N SER A 318 0.25 35.16 46.81
CA SER A 318 0.50 34.98 45.40
C SER A 318 -0.57 35.59 44.46
N SER A 319 -1.58 36.24 45.02
CA SER A 319 -2.75 36.78 44.32
C SER A 319 -3.02 38.25 44.61
N GLY A 320 -2.02 38.99 45.06
CA GLY A 320 -2.15 40.40 45.37
C GLY A 320 -2.34 40.70 46.86
N ILE A 321 -2.69 41.95 47.23
CA ILE A 321 -2.92 42.37 48.62
C ILE A 321 -4.14 41.65 49.16
N SER A 322 -3.98 40.95 50.29
CA SER A 322 -5.02 40.13 50.94
C SER A 322 -6.34 40.90 51.10
N GLY A 323 -7.43 40.36 50.56
CA GLY A 323 -8.77 40.91 50.66
C GLY A 323 -9.14 41.96 49.60
N GLN A 324 -8.26 42.29 48.66
CA GLN A 324 -8.46 43.44 47.76
C GLN A 324 -8.41 43.10 46.31
N GLY A 325 -8.39 41.98 45.78
CA GLY A 325 -8.42 41.63 44.38
C GLY A 325 -7.69 42.58 43.43
N ASN A 326 -7.41 42.12 42.21
CA ASN A 326 -6.85 42.95 41.16
C ASN A 326 -7.95 43.62 40.35
N GLY A 327 -7.88 44.98 40.20
CA GLY A 327 -8.83 45.72 39.41
C GLY A 327 -8.74 45.39 37.93
N ILE A 328 -7.56 45.07 37.44
CA ILE A 328 -7.29 44.52 36.11
C ILE A 328 -6.60 43.16 36.36
N ASN A 329 -7.25 42.07 35.98
CA ASN A 329 -6.78 40.75 36.30
C ASN A 329 -6.80 39.86 35.05
N PHE A 330 -5.71 39.83 34.33
CA PHE A 330 -5.48 39.00 33.15
C PHE A 330 -4.21 38.14 33.34
N PRO A 331 -4.21 37.18 34.29
CA PRO A 331 -3.08 36.28 34.47
C PRO A 331 -2.96 35.32 33.29
N ILE A 332 -1.78 34.76 33.12
CA ILE A 332 -1.59 33.62 32.25
C ILE A 332 -2.22 32.36 32.88
N ASP A 333 -2.63 31.42 32.03
CA ASP A 333 -3.05 30.10 32.53
C ASP A 333 -1.83 29.25 32.88
N THR A 334 -1.64 29.04 34.18
CA THR A 334 -0.54 28.22 34.72
C THR A 334 -0.98 26.80 35.08
N THR A 335 -2.25 26.42 34.82
CA THR A 335 -2.79 25.10 35.15
C THR A 335 -2.03 24.02 34.39
N GLY A 336 -1.32 23.17 35.11
CA GLY A 336 -0.53 22.07 34.52
C GLY A 336 0.75 22.51 33.79
N LYS A 337 1.14 23.79 33.85
CA LYS A 337 2.33 24.33 33.24
C LYS A 337 3.36 24.69 34.31
N SER A 338 4.61 24.25 34.11
CA SER A 338 5.74 24.63 34.96
C SER A 338 6.64 25.62 34.25
N GLY A 339 7.30 26.53 35.01
CA GLY A 339 8.26 27.46 34.47
C GLY A 339 7.70 28.84 34.05
N ALA A 340 6.48 29.18 34.46
CA ALA A 340 5.99 30.55 34.31
C ALA A 340 6.83 31.54 35.17
N GLY A 341 7.35 32.57 34.53
CA GLY A 341 8.02 33.67 35.21
C GLY A 341 7.02 34.76 35.61
N SER A 342 7.11 35.28 36.83
CA SER A 342 6.34 36.46 37.23
C SER A 342 7.26 37.52 37.81
N LEU A 343 6.97 38.77 37.44
CA LEU A 343 7.65 39.95 38.00
C LEU A 343 6.59 40.84 38.65
N GLY A 344 6.67 40.95 39.94
CA GLY A 344 5.83 41.89 40.71
C GLY A 344 6.59 43.20 40.94
N LEU A 345 5.94 44.31 40.69
CA LEU A 345 6.41 45.65 41.00
C LEU A 345 5.42 46.35 41.89
N MET A 346 5.91 46.96 42.99
CA MET A 346 5.08 47.70 43.91
C MET A 346 5.59 49.12 43.98
N PHE A 347 4.70 50.09 43.84
CA PHE A 347 4.99 51.51 43.93
C PHE A 347 4.11 52.12 45.00
N GLY A 348 4.69 52.84 45.97
CA GLY A 348 3.89 53.52 46.98
C GLY A 348 4.66 53.85 48.28
N THR A 349 3.95 54.27 49.29
CA THR A 349 4.46 54.56 50.63
C THR A 349 3.84 53.61 51.61
N ILE A 350 4.66 53.07 52.54
CA ILE A 350 4.19 52.15 53.58
C ILE A 350 3.18 52.89 54.46
N GLY A 351 1.95 52.32 54.56
CA GLY A 351 0.84 52.96 55.27
C GLY A 351 0.13 54.07 54.51
N GLY A 352 0.39 54.22 53.21
CA GLY A 352 -0.20 55.20 52.31
C GLY A 352 -0.75 54.58 51.04
N ASN A 353 -0.70 55.32 49.93
CA ASN A 353 -1.13 54.86 48.62
C ASN A 353 -0.15 53.83 48.05
N MET A 354 -0.65 52.72 47.54
CA MET A 354 0.17 51.67 46.91
C MET A 354 -0.46 51.29 45.59
N LEU A 355 0.38 51.08 44.60
CA LEU A 355 0.03 50.52 43.30
C LEU A 355 0.91 49.26 43.10
N GLU A 356 0.27 48.15 42.81
CA GLU A 356 0.93 46.88 42.51
C GLU A 356 0.67 46.49 41.05
N MET A 357 1.71 46.02 40.40
CA MET A 357 1.64 45.49 39.05
C MET A 357 2.39 44.15 39.03
N GLN A 358 1.71 43.13 38.57
CA GLN A 358 2.34 41.81 38.36
C GLN A 358 2.30 41.48 36.89
N LEU A 359 3.44 41.23 36.30
CA LEU A 359 3.63 40.77 34.94
C LEU A 359 3.97 39.28 34.99
N SER A 360 3.19 38.46 34.26
CA SER A 360 3.42 37.03 34.15
C SER A 360 3.73 36.66 32.70
N ALA A 361 4.79 35.86 32.48
CA ALA A 361 5.17 35.41 31.14
C ALA A 361 5.54 33.91 31.15
N LEU A 362 5.06 33.21 30.12
CA LEU A 362 5.39 31.82 29.88
C LEU A 362 5.78 31.63 28.42
N GLN A 363 6.88 30.92 28.21
CA GLN A 363 7.25 30.42 26.89
C GLN A 363 7.63 28.95 27.00
N GLU A 364 6.92 28.12 26.27
CA GLU A 364 7.14 26.67 26.22
C GLU A 364 7.42 26.22 24.80
N ASN A 365 8.41 25.35 24.66
CA ASN A 365 8.74 24.71 23.40
C ASN A 365 8.91 23.22 23.65
N SER A 366 8.09 22.39 23.02
CA SER A 366 8.15 20.94 23.11
C SER A 366 8.34 20.34 21.71
N LYS A 367 9.22 19.35 21.60
CA LYS A 367 9.42 18.57 20.39
C LYS A 367 9.44 17.10 20.75
N ILE A 368 8.67 16.30 20.01
CA ILE A 368 8.57 14.85 20.17
C ILE A 368 8.80 14.23 18.80
N ASN A 369 9.78 13.32 18.72
CA ASN A 369 10.06 12.55 17.52
C ASN A 369 9.91 11.06 17.85
N ILE A 370 9.07 10.36 17.07
CA ILE A 370 8.79 8.93 17.23
C ILE A 370 9.15 8.23 15.93
N LEU A 371 9.91 7.14 16.02
CA LEU A 371 10.22 6.25 14.91
C LEU A 371 9.74 4.85 15.26
N SER A 372 8.82 4.32 14.46
CA SER A 372 8.37 2.93 14.53
C SER A 372 8.76 2.21 13.23
N SER A 373 9.39 1.04 13.34
CA SER A 373 9.94 0.33 12.19
C SER A 373 9.51 -1.14 12.17
N PRO A 374 8.24 -1.44 11.90
CA PRO A 374 7.81 -2.82 11.74
C PRO A 374 8.37 -3.44 10.47
N SER A 375 8.68 -4.73 10.50
CA SER A 375 9.16 -5.47 9.35
C SER A 375 8.60 -6.88 9.31
N ILE A 376 8.41 -7.42 8.11
CA ILE A 376 7.87 -8.76 7.90
C ILE A 376 8.39 -9.36 6.59
N SER A 377 8.52 -10.67 6.55
CA SER A 377 8.84 -11.42 5.34
C SER A 377 7.71 -12.36 4.98
N THR A 378 7.38 -12.44 3.69
CA THR A 378 6.37 -13.36 3.17
C THR A 378 6.72 -13.83 1.76
N LEU A 379 5.99 -14.83 1.26
CA LEU A 379 6.13 -15.33 -0.10
C LEU A 379 5.34 -14.44 -1.09
N ASP A 380 5.73 -14.52 -2.36
CA ASP A 380 5.00 -13.89 -3.47
C ASP A 380 3.53 -14.32 -3.48
N ASN A 381 2.61 -13.34 -3.60
CA ASN A 381 1.15 -13.50 -3.54
C ASN A 381 0.59 -14.05 -2.21
N GLN A 382 1.35 -13.98 -1.12
CA GLN A 382 0.89 -14.41 0.20
C GLN A 382 0.69 -13.21 1.12
N MET A 383 -0.51 -13.10 1.69
CA MET A 383 -0.78 -12.09 2.73
C MET A 383 -0.06 -12.49 4.02
N ALA A 384 0.59 -11.51 4.65
CA ALA A 384 1.15 -11.66 5.98
C ALA A 384 0.98 -10.37 6.77
N TYR A 385 0.91 -10.48 8.08
CA TYR A 385 0.84 -9.32 8.97
C TYR A 385 1.70 -9.53 10.22
N THR A 386 2.16 -8.42 10.77
CA THR A 386 2.76 -8.34 12.10
C THR A 386 2.03 -7.29 12.91
N GLU A 387 1.80 -7.59 14.17
CA GLU A 387 1.01 -6.76 15.07
C GLU A 387 1.67 -6.70 16.45
N ASN A 388 1.76 -5.49 17.01
CA ASN A 388 2.29 -5.27 18.35
C ASN A 388 1.49 -4.16 19.03
N GLY A 389 0.99 -4.38 20.25
CA GLY A 389 0.19 -3.40 20.97
C GLY A 389 -0.47 -3.99 22.21
N GLU A 390 -1.48 -3.30 22.69
CA GLU A 390 -2.22 -3.66 23.89
C GLU A 390 -3.73 -3.58 23.68
N LYS A 391 -4.48 -4.27 24.53
CA LYS A 391 -5.93 -4.21 24.56
C LYS A 391 -6.37 -3.22 25.63
N VAL A 392 -7.11 -2.21 25.23
CA VAL A 392 -7.60 -1.15 26.10
C VAL A 392 -8.99 -1.52 26.60
N PRO A 393 -9.20 -1.70 27.90
CA PRO A 393 -10.53 -1.95 28.44
C PRO A 393 -11.37 -0.67 28.43
N TYR A 394 -12.62 -0.78 28.05
CA TYR A 394 -13.62 0.27 28.25
C TYR A 394 -14.90 -0.28 28.80
N VAL A 395 -15.60 0.54 29.59
CA VAL A 395 -16.87 0.17 30.20
C VAL A 395 -18.00 0.59 29.28
N SER A 396 -18.84 -0.36 28.92
CA SER A 396 -20.07 -0.15 28.15
C SER A 396 -21.26 -0.56 29.00
N THR A 397 -22.33 0.24 29.05
CA THR A 397 -23.57 -0.11 29.73
C THR A 397 -24.49 -0.82 28.74
N ASN A 398 -24.96 -2.01 29.09
CA ASN A 398 -25.91 -2.76 28.27
C ASN A 398 -27.35 -2.17 28.36
N ALA A 399 -28.26 -2.68 27.53
CA ALA A 399 -29.65 -2.22 27.48
C ALA A 399 -30.41 -2.47 28.82
N GLN A 400 -29.90 -3.32 29.72
CA GLN A 400 -30.44 -3.66 31.03
C GLN A 400 -29.86 -2.77 32.14
N GLY A 401 -28.88 -1.92 31.85
CA GLY A 401 -28.24 -1.03 32.81
C GLY A 401 -27.01 -1.62 33.51
N ASP A 402 -26.57 -2.83 33.16
CA ASP A 402 -25.39 -3.45 33.73
C ASP A 402 -24.12 -2.99 32.99
N ASN A 403 -23.03 -2.80 33.75
CA ASN A 403 -21.73 -2.44 33.18
C ASN A 403 -21.03 -3.69 32.65
N GLU A 404 -20.66 -3.66 31.38
CA GLU A 404 -19.87 -4.67 30.70
C GLU A 404 -18.50 -4.10 30.31
N VAL A 405 -17.42 -4.83 30.61
CA VAL A 405 -16.07 -4.44 30.18
C VAL A 405 -15.81 -5.03 28.80
N LYS A 406 -15.55 -4.16 27.83
CA LYS A 406 -15.12 -4.51 26.48
C LYS A 406 -13.68 -4.08 26.26
N PHE A 407 -13.05 -4.70 25.26
CA PHE A 407 -11.67 -4.41 24.92
C PHE A 407 -11.60 -3.91 23.47
N GLU A 408 -10.80 -2.88 23.25
CA GLU A 408 -10.46 -2.39 21.91
C GLU A 408 -8.96 -2.52 21.70
N ASP A 409 -8.55 -2.98 20.53
CA ASP A 409 -7.14 -3.18 20.21
C ASP A 409 -6.48 -1.84 19.81
N ALA A 410 -5.44 -1.44 20.56
CA ALA A 410 -4.59 -0.31 20.25
C ALA A 410 -3.22 -0.85 19.79
N VAL A 411 -3.04 -0.96 18.48
CA VAL A 411 -1.94 -1.74 17.91
C VAL A 411 -1.21 -1.00 16.78
N LEU A 412 0.08 -1.30 16.68
CA LEU A 412 0.87 -1.09 15.47
C LEU A 412 0.76 -2.35 14.61
N ARG A 413 0.07 -2.28 13.46
CA ARG A 413 -0.10 -3.39 12.52
C ARG A 413 0.45 -3.02 11.15
N LEU A 414 1.26 -3.90 10.62
CA LEU A 414 1.70 -3.90 9.22
C LEU A 414 1.17 -5.16 8.56
N GLU A 415 0.36 -5.01 7.54
CA GLU A 415 -0.16 -6.11 6.71
C GLU A 415 0.25 -5.88 5.27
N ILE A 416 0.71 -6.94 4.61
CA ILE A 416 1.20 -6.87 3.23
C ILE A 416 0.71 -8.04 2.40
N THR A 417 0.50 -7.77 1.11
CA THR A 417 0.37 -8.79 0.07
C THR A 417 1.24 -8.35 -1.11
N PRO A 418 2.47 -8.86 -1.22
CA PRO A 418 3.38 -8.52 -2.29
C PRO A 418 3.11 -9.39 -3.53
N HIS A 419 3.42 -8.86 -4.71
CA HIS A 419 3.45 -9.58 -5.97
C HIS A 419 4.65 -9.13 -6.82
N VAL A 420 5.50 -10.06 -7.20
CA VAL A 420 6.66 -9.81 -8.07
C VAL A 420 6.20 -9.76 -9.52
N ILE A 421 6.27 -8.57 -10.13
CA ILE A 421 5.89 -8.37 -11.55
C ILE A 421 7.02 -8.86 -12.45
N ASP A 422 8.25 -8.45 -12.13
CA ASP A 422 9.47 -8.84 -12.83
C ASP A 422 10.67 -8.77 -11.85
N ASP A 423 11.87 -9.03 -12.34
CA ASP A 423 13.09 -9.08 -11.51
C ASP A 423 13.40 -7.77 -10.76
N LYS A 424 12.72 -6.66 -11.08
CA LYS A 424 12.99 -5.33 -10.51
C LYS A 424 11.77 -4.67 -9.87
N ASN A 425 10.57 -5.08 -10.24
CA ASN A 425 9.34 -4.38 -9.87
C ASN A 425 8.43 -5.27 -9.04
N LEU A 426 7.95 -4.72 -7.94
CA LEU A 426 6.98 -5.37 -7.04
C LEU A 426 5.70 -4.56 -6.98
N LYS A 427 4.56 -5.23 -7.07
CA LYS A 427 3.26 -4.68 -6.70
C LYS A 427 3.00 -5.03 -5.26
N LEU A 428 2.75 -4.03 -4.43
CA LEU A 428 2.50 -4.19 -3.01
C LEU A 428 1.11 -3.69 -2.67
N LYS A 429 0.31 -4.52 -2.01
CA LYS A 429 -0.84 -4.06 -1.26
C LYS A 429 -0.42 -3.98 0.19
N VAL A 430 -0.47 -2.78 0.78
CA VAL A 430 0.04 -2.52 2.14
C VAL A 430 -1.04 -1.84 2.96
N LEU A 431 -1.25 -2.34 4.17
CA LEU A 431 -2.04 -1.72 5.22
C LEU A 431 -1.12 -1.44 6.41
N VAL A 432 -0.99 -0.19 6.78
CA VAL A 432 -0.29 0.26 7.99
C VAL A 432 -1.32 0.88 8.92
N LYS A 433 -1.40 0.36 10.15
CA LYS A 433 -2.28 0.87 11.19
C LYS A 433 -1.42 1.13 12.44
N LYS A 434 -1.52 2.33 12.99
CA LYS A 434 -0.90 2.70 14.26
C LYS A 434 -1.94 3.37 15.14
N ASP A 435 -2.34 2.70 16.20
CA ASP A 435 -3.23 3.21 17.20
C ASP A 435 -2.43 3.60 18.45
N GLU A 436 -2.79 4.71 19.09
CA GLU A 436 -2.17 5.21 20.31
C GLU A 436 -3.23 5.51 21.35
N VAL A 437 -2.98 5.11 22.58
CA VAL A 437 -3.88 5.39 23.71
C VAL A 437 -3.56 6.77 24.27
N ASP A 438 -4.56 7.65 24.30
CA ASP A 438 -4.47 8.96 24.92
C ASP A 438 -5.10 8.92 26.33
N LEU A 439 -4.25 8.78 27.34
CA LEU A 439 -4.66 8.76 28.73
C LEU A 439 -4.94 10.17 29.31
N THR A 440 -4.59 11.22 28.57
CA THR A 440 -4.81 12.61 29.02
C THR A 440 -6.25 13.06 28.82
N ARG A 441 -6.95 12.43 27.89
CA ARG A 441 -8.36 12.68 27.59
C ARG A 441 -9.16 11.43 27.88
N THR A 442 -10.12 11.54 28.76
CA THR A 442 -11.02 10.43 29.10
C THR A 442 -12.48 10.90 29.09
N VAL A 443 -13.38 10.00 28.73
CA VAL A 443 -14.83 10.19 28.88
C VAL A 443 -15.34 9.06 29.75
N GLU A 444 -15.94 9.41 30.88
CA GLU A 444 -16.44 8.44 31.90
C GLU A 444 -15.35 7.43 32.31
N GLY A 445 -14.07 7.88 32.37
CA GLY A 445 -12.95 7.02 32.73
C GLY A 445 -12.36 6.22 31.56
N ASN A 446 -13.01 6.20 30.40
CA ASN A 446 -12.52 5.51 29.20
C ASN A 446 -11.55 6.39 28.42
N PRO A 447 -10.33 5.93 28.07
CA PRO A 447 -9.36 6.71 27.32
C PRO A 447 -9.74 6.81 25.83
N PHE A 448 -9.21 7.85 25.17
CA PHE A 448 -9.33 7.98 23.72
C PHE A 448 -8.28 7.13 23.01
N ILE A 449 -8.65 6.55 21.86
CA ILE A 449 -7.73 5.87 20.95
C ILE A 449 -7.57 6.74 19.71
N ILE A 450 -6.34 7.19 19.45
CA ILE A 450 -5.94 7.94 18.26
C ILE A 450 -5.59 6.93 17.19
N LYS A 451 -6.37 6.90 16.10
CA LYS A 451 -6.17 5.96 14.99
C LYS A 451 -5.48 6.65 13.81
N LYS A 452 -4.38 6.05 13.34
CA LYS A 452 -3.64 6.44 12.13
C LYS A 452 -3.56 5.22 11.22
N GLN A 453 -4.25 5.25 10.09
CA GLN A 453 -4.34 4.11 9.18
C GLN A 453 -4.15 4.55 7.74
N THR A 454 -3.38 3.78 6.99
CA THR A 454 -3.17 3.97 5.54
C THR A 454 -3.25 2.63 4.86
N GLU A 455 -4.10 2.52 3.84
CA GLU A 455 -4.18 1.37 2.94
C GLU A 455 -3.93 1.83 1.51
N THR A 456 -3.00 1.17 0.82
CA THR A 456 -2.63 1.55 -0.54
C THR A 456 -2.16 0.34 -1.34
N THR A 457 -2.26 0.46 -2.67
CA THR A 457 -1.68 -0.48 -3.61
C THR A 457 -0.80 0.30 -4.59
N LEU A 458 0.45 -0.11 -4.72
CA LEU A 458 1.46 0.62 -5.48
C LEU A 458 2.49 -0.33 -6.11
N ILE A 459 3.27 0.20 -7.04
CA ILE A 459 4.39 -0.51 -7.66
C ILE A 459 5.68 0.18 -7.26
N VAL A 460 6.65 -0.60 -6.80
CA VAL A 460 7.95 -0.14 -6.27
C VAL A 460 9.06 -0.97 -6.86
N GLN A 461 10.26 -0.40 -6.99
CA GLN A 461 11.46 -1.17 -7.35
C GLN A 461 12.01 -1.91 -6.13
N ASP A 462 12.68 -3.03 -6.40
CA ASP A 462 13.38 -3.80 -5.38
C ASP A 462 14.43 -2.94 -4.67
N GLY A 463 14.39 -2.89 -3.34
CA GLY A 463 15.28 -2.10 -2.49
C GLY A 463 15.00 -0.59 -2.45
N GLU A 464 14.06 -0.07 -3.23
CA GLU A 464 13.70 1.35 -3.22
C GLU A 464 12.86 1.72 -2.00
N THR A 465 13.19 2.86 -1.36
CA THR A 465 12.38 3.41 -0.27
C THR A 465 11.47 4.50 -0.80
N ILE A 466 10.18 4.31 -0.66
CA ILE A 466 9.18 5.30 -1.08
C ILE A 466 8.30 5.75 0.07
N VAL A 467 7.72 6.95 -0.06
CA VAL A 467 6.68 7.46 0.86
C VAL A 467 5.31 7.01 0.37
N ILE A 468 4.59 6.32 1.22
CA ILE A 468 3.22 5.86 0.90
C ILE A 468 2.14 6.77 1.47
N SER A 469 2.45 7.51 2.52
CA SER A 469 1.52 8.46 3.14
C SER A 469 2.26 9.56 3.87
N GLY A 470 1.71 10.76 3.82
CA GLY A 470 2.16 11.91 4.59
C GLY A 470 0.97 12.71 5.08
N LEU A 471 0.99 13.09 6.35
CA LEU A 471 -0.01 13.96 6.97
C LEU A 471 0.70 15.06 7.72
N THR A 472 0.36 16.30 7.40
CA THR A 472 0.80 17.49 8.14
C THR A 472 -0.43 18.20 8.68
N LYS A 473 -0.42 18.49 9.99
CA LYS A 473 -1.49 19.21 10.66
C LYS A 473 -0.88 20.38 11.44
N ASP A 474 -1.19 21.58 11.04
CA ASP A 474 -0.77 22.81 11.70
C ASP A 474 -1.97 23.49 12.37
N ARG A 475 -1.89 23.66 13.68
CA ARG A 475 -2.90 24.34 14.48
C ARG A 475 -2.27 25.57 15.11
N LYS A 476 -2.80 26.76 14.77
CA LYS A 476 -2.42 28.03 15.38
C LYS A 476 -3.57 28.56 16.21
N THR A 477 -3.26 28.96 17.43
CA THR A 477 -4.22 29.56 18.34
C THR A 477 -3.70 30.93 18.76
N THR A 478 -4.51 31.95 18.65
CA THR A 478 -4.19 33.28 19.14
C THR A 478 -5.38 33.74 19.95
N GLY A 479 -5.14 33.98 21.22
CA GLY A 479 -6.11 34.53 22.16
C GLY A 479 -5.66 35.89 22.64
N ARG A 480 -6.57 36.84 22.71
CA ARG A 480 -6.37 38.15 23.34
C ARG A 480 -7.53 38.44 24.26
N SER A 481 -7.22 38.89 25.45
CA SER A 481 -8.21 39.31 26.44
C SER A 481 -7.73 40.60 27.07
N GLY A 482 -8.61 41.58 27.21
CA GLY A 482 -8.18 42.85 27.75
C GLY A 482 -9.34 43.79 28.08
N VAL A 483 -9.02 44.91 28.72
CA VAL A 483 -9.98 45.96 29.01
C VAL A 483 -10.38 46.66 27.71
N PRO A 484 -11.69 46.72 27.36
CA PRO A 484 -12.16 47.34 26.15
C PRO A 484 -11.65 48.79 26.02
N GLY A 485 -11.12 49.16 24.85
CA GLY A 485 -10.57 50.49 24.56
C GLY A 485 -9.15 50.73 25.07
N LEU A 486 -8.73 50.15 26.17
CA LEU A 486 -7.35 50.30 26.68
C LEU A 486 -6.40 49.25 26.09
N HIS A 487 -6.91 48.06 25.85
CA HIS A 487 -6.10 46.99 25.24
C HIS A 487 -5.72 47.27 23.78
N ASP A 488 -6.51 48.07 23.08
CA ASP A 488 -6.30 48.41 21.65
C ASP A 488 -5.34 49.56 21.44
N VAL A 489 -4.83 50.20 22.50
CA VAL A 489 -3.91 51.35 22.41
C VAL A 489 -2.55 50.87 21.91
N GLU A 490 -2.10 51.39 20.78
CA GLU A 490 -0.80 51.03 20.21
C GLU A 490 0.35 51.40 21.15
N GLY A 491 1.25 50.45 21.44
CA GLY A 491 2.37 50.62 22.32
C GLY A 491 2.11 50.36 23.82
N LEU A 492 0.92 50.62 24.34
CA LEU A 492 0.57 50.44 25.75
C LEU A 492 -0.52 49.38 26.02
N GLY A 493 -1.18 48.92 25.00
CA GLY A 493 -2.30 47.98 25.12
C GLY A 493 -1.97 46.67 25.87
N TRP A 494 -0.72 46.21 25.78
CA TRP A 494 -0.25 44.99 26.49
C TRP A 494 -0.27 45.17 28.02
N LEU A 495 -0.30 46.38 28.54
CA LEU A 495 -0.42 46.65 30.00
C LEU A 495 -1.86 46.47 30.52
N PHE A 496 -2.83 46.24 29.67
CA PHE A 496 -4.25 46.16 30.02
C PHE A 496 -4.94 44.84 29.54
N GLY A 497 -4.12 43.81 29.33
CA GLY A 497 -4.68 42.53 28.88
C GLY A 497 -3.70 41.37 28.95
N SER A 498 -4.10 40.26 28.38
CA SER A 498 -3.27 39.08 28.17
C SER A 498 -3.25 38.67 26.72
N ASP A 499 -2.11 38.26 26.24
CA ASP A 499 -1.91 37.67 24.91
C ASP A 499 -1.47 36.20 25.07
N SER A 500 -2.14 35.31 24.36
CA SER A 500 -1.79 33.88 24.27
C SER A 500 -1.61 33.47 22.81
N LYS A 501 -0.48 32.89 22.48
CA LYS A 501 -0.17 32.36 21.13
C LYS A 501 0.33 30.94 21.27
N GLY A 502 -0.36 30.02 20.61
CA GLY A 502 0.02 28.61 20.52
C GLY A 502 0.16 28.17 19.06
N SER A 503 1.14 27.34 18.78
CA SER A 503 1.26 26.62 17.52
C SER A 503 1.62 25.17 17.80
N LYS A 504 0.85 24.25 17.21
CA LYS A 504 1.08 22.81 17.28
C LYS A 504 1.14 22.26 15.87
N LEU A 505 2.32 21.80 15.47
CA LEU A 505 2.59 21.14 14.20
C LEU A 505 2.76 19.64 14.48
N GLU A 506 1.96 18.84 13.81
CA GLU A 506 2.03 17.38 13.82
C GLU A 506 2.30 16.92 12.39
N GLU A 507 3.39 16.16 12.19
CA GLU A 507 3.75 15.58 10.89
C GLU A 507 3.92 14.07 11.05
N VAL A 508 3.31 13.30 10.16
CA VAL A 508 3.43 11.84 10.09
C VAL A 508 3.83 11.46 8.68
N LEU A 509 4.91 10.71 8.53
CA LEU A 509 5.40 10.20 7.25
C LEU A 509 5.55 8.68 7.35
N ILE A 510 5.03 7.95 6.37
CA ILE A 510 5.12 6.49 6.31
C ILE A 510 5.92 6.11 5.06
N PHE A 511 7.04 5.45 5.29
CA PHE A 511 7.94 4.94 4.25
C PHE A 511 7.87 3.43 4.21
N ILE A 512 8.07 2.86 3.03
CA ILE A 512 8.25 1.42 2.86
C ILE A 512 9.47 1.14 1.99
N THR A 513 10.12 0.02 2.30
CA THR A 513 11.28 -0.50 1.57
C THR A 513 11.09 -2.00 1.38
N PRO A 514 10.64 -2.46 0.22
CA PRO A 514 10.60 -3.89 -0.09
C PRO A 514 12.00 -4.37 -0.52
N ALA A 515 12.28 -5.64 -0.28
CA ALA A 515 13.47 -6.31 -0.77
C ALA A 515 13.13 -7.75 -1.14
N VAL A 516 13.43 -8.15 -2.37
CA VAL A 516 13.33 -9.55 -2.81
C VAL A 516 14.55 -10.29 -2.27
N LEU A 517 14.32 -11.33 -1.47
CA LEU A 517 15.40 -12.14 -0.94
C LEU A 517 15.95 -13.06 -2.04
N PRO A 518 17.27 -13.10 -2.25
CA PRO A 518 17.87 -13.98 -3.24
C PRO A 518 17.59 -15.45 -2.92
N TYR A 519 17.35 -16.25 -3.95
CA TYR A 519 17.31 -17.70 -3.79
C TYR A 519 18.67 -18.17 -3.26
N ARG A 520 18.64 -18.91 -2.17
CA ARG A 520 19.84 -19.58 -1.70
C ARG A 520 20.14 -20.70 -2.70
N GLU A 521 21.07 -20.47 -3.62
CA GLU A 521 21.68 -21.56 -4.34
C GLU A 521 22.25 -22.50 -3.28
N MET A 522 21.73 -23.72 -3.20
CA MET A 522 22.46 -24.77 -2.51
C MET A 522 23.75 -24.92 -3.33
N ALA A 523 24.82 -24.31 -2.84
CA ALA A 523 26.13 -24.67 -3.30
C ALA A 523 26.19 -26.20 -3.14
N GLU A 524 26.07 -26.91 -4.25
CA GLU A 524 26.57 -28.26 -4.34
C GLU A 524 28.06 -28.18 -3.97
N GLN A 525 28.35 -28.20 -2.68
CA GLN A 525 29.66 -28.56 -2.17
C GLN A 525 29.82 -30.06 -2.41
N GLY A 526 29.77 -30.46 -3.65
CA GLY A 526 30.49 -31.58 -4.16
C GLY A 526 31.96 -31.21 -4.24
N ALA A 527 32.54 -30.78 -3.14
CA ALA A 527 33.96 -30.85 -2.95
C ALA A 527 34.31 -32.34 -2.83
N THR A 528 34.38 -33.01 -3.96
CA THR A 528 35.21 -34.19 -4.11
C THR A 528 36.65 -33.71 -3.86
N GLN A 529 37.04 -33.66 -2.57
CA GLN A 529 38.43 -33.71 -2.22
C GLN A 529 38.96 -35.03 -2.81
N GLN A 530 39.55 -34.96 -3.99
CA GLN A 530 40.45 -35.98 -4.46
C GLN A 530 41.58 -36.05 -3.43
N ILE A 531 41.43 -37.00 -2.48
CA ILE A 531 42.55 -37.43 -1.64
C ILE A 531 43.51 -38.12 -2.61
N THR A 532 44.50 -37.37 -3.09
CA THR A 532 45.67 -37.95 -3.77
C THR A 532 46.47 -38.68 -2.71
N VAL A 533 46.19 -39.96 -2.56
CA VAL A 533 47.02 -40.86 -1.75
C VAL A 533 48.33 -41.04 -2.49
N GLN A 534 49.37 -40.34 -2.06
CA GLN A 534 50.74 -40.68 -2.44
C GLN A 534 51.11 -41.99 -1.76
N PRO A 535 51.54 -43.00 -2.49
CA PRO A 535 51.98 -44.26 -1.89
C PRO A 535 53.41 -44.09 -1.33
N GLY A 536 53.55 -44.20 -0.02
CA GLY A 536 54.83 -44.41 0.64
C GLY A 536 55.22 -43.40 1.69
N GLN A 537 54.67 -43.52 2.91
CA GLN A 537 55.39 -43.30 4.16
C GLN A 537 54.60 -43.92 5.31
N THR A 538 55.18 -44.99 5.85
CA THR A 538 54.72 -45.67 7.07
C THR A 538 55.04 -44.83 8.30
N GLY A 539 54.01 -44.59 9.18
CA GLY A 539 54.20 -44.40 10.61
C GLY A 539 54.18 -42.96 11.11
N GLN A 540 53.02 -42.52 11.58
CA GLN A 540 52.78 -41.89 12.88
C GLN A 540 51.35 -41.35 12.92
N ALA A 541 50.61 -41.73 13.96
CA ALA A 541 49.25 -41.24 14.19
C ALA A 541 49.23 -39.74 14.53
N PRO A 542 48.28 -38.93 13.99
CA PRO A 542 48.16 -37.54 14.36
C PRO A 542 47.47 -37.40 15.72
N THR A 543 48.13 -36.67 16.61
CA THR A 543 47.61 -36.18 17.88
C THR A 543 46.56 -35.12 17.61
N ILE A 544 45.34 -35.27 18.14
CA ILE A 544 44.27 -34.29 18.08
C ILE A 544 44.56 -33.20 19.10
N ASP A 545 44.91 -32.01 18.64
CA ASP A 545 45.06 -30.82 19.47
C ASP A 545 43.68 -30.16 19.63
N GLN A 546 43.15 -30.19 20.84
CA GLN A 546 41.92 -29.53 21.23
C GLN A 546 42.22 -28.04 21.38
N GLN A 547 41.87 -27.20 20.39
CA GLN A 547 41.82 -25.76 20.59
C GLN A 547 40.45 -25.34 21.13
N VAL A 548 40.54 -24.83 22.34
CA VAL A 548 39.50 -24.20 23.14
C VAL A 548 38.89 -23.01 22.42
N LEU A 549 37.56 -23.01 22.29
CA LEU A 549 36.77 -21.83 21.88
C LEU A 549 36.73 -20.80 23.00
N PRO A 550 36.92 -19.51 22.75
CA PRO A 550 36.63 -18.47 23.72
C PRO A 550 35.10 -18.19 23.78
N ARG A 551 34.60 -18.21 25.01
CA ARG A 551 33.29 -17.66 25.39
C ARG A 551 33.30 -16.14 25.24
N GLN A 552 32.41 -15.59 24.48
CA GLN A 552 31.68 -14.35 24.80
C GLN A 552 30.28 -14.43 24.20
#